data_986bccd1a66bf9214e91c1ccf4e4cec5
#
_entry.id   986bccd1a66bf9214e91c1ccf4e4cec5
#
_cell.length_a   1.000
_cell.length_b   1.000
_cell.length_c   1.000
_cell.angle_alpha   90.00
_cell.angle_beta   90.00
_cell.angle_gamma   90.00
#
_symmetry.space_group_name_H-M   'P 1'
#
loop_
_entity.id
_entity.type
_entity.pdbx_description
1 polymer ?
#
loop_
_entity_poly.entity_id
_entity_poly.type
_entity_poly.pdbx_seq_one_letter_code
_entity_poly.pdbx_strand_id
1 'polypeptide(L)'
;MRRFADTAVALLLPSGARVARYFLDVAGFLYPHEGAFLHRLARAAPGRGTVVEIGSFHGRSTLCLASGIHRRGEGRVIAIDPQLKYGAGGSLAANLRRFGLEGVVEVRAETSVAVARGFDGKARIVFVDGDHADEAVRADVAAWLPHLEPGGFLVLHDATSLSGFPGPRALASALQRTVGRDGTFQAAGTIGSIAWFRVQ
;
A
#
# COMPACT_ATOMS: atom_id res chain seq x y z
N MET A 1 -22.32 -5.63 -10.49
CA MET A 1 -21.88 -6.84 -11.23
C MET A 1 -20.37 -6.96 -11.40
N ARG A 2 -19.57 -5.89 -11.67
CA ARG A 2 -18.10 -5.99 -11.81
C ARG A 2 -17.38 -6.51 -10.56
N ARG A 3 -17.82 -6.17 -9.34
CA ARG A 3 -17.19 -6.64 -8.08
C ARG A 3 -17.17 -8.17 -7.91
N PHE A 4 -18.17 -8.90 -8.42
CA PHE A 4 -18.21 -10.37 -8.32
C PHE A 4 -17.25 -11.06 -9.29
N ALA A 5 -17.05 -10.51 -10.49
CA ALA A 5 -16.10 -11.05 -11.46
C ALA A 5 -14.64 -10.88 -10.96
N ASP A 6 -14.32 -9.71 -10.40
CA ASP A 6 -12.98 -9.44 -9.84
C ASP A 6 -12.67 -10.33 -8.64
N THR A 7 -13.67 -10.61 -7.79
CA THR A 7 -13.52 -11.53 -6.65
C THR A 7 -13.24 -12.95 -7.13
N ALA A 8 -13.93 -13.44 -8.17
CA ALA A 8 -13.71 -14.77 -8.71
C ALA A 8 -12.30 -14.93 -9.32
N VAL A 9 -11.82 -13.93 -10.07
CA VAL A 9 -10.44 -13.92 -10.62
C VAL A 9 -9.39 -13.88 -9.51
N ALA A 10 -9.61 -13.09 -8.45
CA ALA A 10 -8.70 -13.04 -7.30
C ALA A 10 -8.65 -14.37 -6.54
N LEU A 11 -9.75 -15.10 -6.48
CA LEU A 11 -9.84 -16.43 -5.83
C LEU A 11 -9.10 -17.53 -6.62
N LEU A 12 -9.02 -17.40 -7.95
CA LEU A 12 -8.29 -18.35 -8.80
C LEU A 12 -6.76 -18.23 -8.66
N LEU A 13 -6.24 -17.14 -8.10
CA LEU A 13 -4.82 -16.98 -7.82
C LEU A 13 -4.49 -17.56 -6.43
N PRO A 14 -3.36 -18.25 -6.25
CA PRO A 14 -2.95 -18.79 -4.94
C PRO A 14 -2.91 -17.73 -3.81
N SER A 15 -2.62 -16.48 -4.15
CA SER A 15 -2.66 -15.34 -3.22
C SER A 15 -4.08 -14.80 -3.01
N GLY A 16 -4.96 -14.92 -3.98
CA GLY A 16 -6.34 -14.44 -3.93
C GLY A 16 -7.17 -15.14 -2.86
N ALA A 17 -7.08 -16.47 -2.77
CA ALA A 17 -7.76 -17.24 -1.73
C ALA A 17 -7.35 -16.83 -0.31
N ARG A 18 -6.10 -16.40 -0.12
CA ARG A 18 -5.56 -16.01 1.20
C ARG A 18 -6.08 -14.65 1.66
N VAL A 19 -6.27 -13.71 0.75
CA VAL A 19 -6.74 -12.36 1.07
C VAL A 19 -8.26 -12.24 1.00
N ALA A 20 -8.95 -13.19 0.37
CA ALA A 20 -10.41 -13.14 0.15
C ALA A 20 -11.21 -12.86 1.42
N ARG A 21 -10.82 -13.47 2.54
CA ARG A 21 -11.47 -13.27 3.84
C ARG A 21 -11.44 -11.82 4.32
N TYR A 22 -10.38 -11.05 3.97
CA TYR A 22 -10.29 -9.64 4.37
C TYR A 22 -11.34 -8.79 3.65
N PHE A 23 -11.72 -9.19 2.43
CA PHE A 23 -12.73 -8.49 1.64
C PHE A 23 -14.17 -8.82 2.06
N LEU A 24 -14.37 -9.96 2.72
CA LEU A 24 -15.66 -10.33 3.30
C LEU A 24 -15.88 -9.65 4.66
N ASP A 25 -14.83 -9.52 5.45
CA ASP A 25 -14.92 -9.21 6.88
C ASP A 25 -14.50 -7.77 7.24
N VAL A 26 -13.76 -7.08 6.38
CA VAL A 26 -13.19 -5.75 6.67
C VAL A 26 -13.68 -4.73 5.65
N ALA A 27 -14.26 -3.64 6.12
CA ALA A 27 -14.67 -2.52 5.27
C ALA A 27 -13.45 -1.83 4.62
N GLY A 28 -13.60 -1.35 3.39
CA GLY A 28 -12.55 -0.61 2.66
C GLY A 28 -12.84 -0.53 1.16
N PHE A 29 -12.01 0.16 0.42
CA PHE A 29 -12.23 0.49 -0.99
C PHE A 29 -11.31 -0.27 -1.95
N LEU A 30 -10.31 -0.98 -1.45
CA LEU A 30 -9.40 -1.82 -2.22
C LEU A 30 -10.14 -2.98 -2.91
N TYR A 31 -9.81 -3.27 -4.16
CA TYR A 31 -10.34 -4.43 -4.90
C TYR A 31 -9.58 -5.74 -4.57
N PRO A 32 -10.23 -6.92 -4.67
CA PRO A 32 -9.59 -8.21 -4.32
C PRO A 32 -8.30 -8.52 -5.08
N HIS A 33 -8.22 -8.19 -6.38
CA HIS A 33 -7.02 -8.42 -7.18
C HIS A 33 -5.87 -7.47 -6.80
N GLU A 34 -6.19 -6.25 -6.35
CA GLU A 34 -5.23 -5.29 -5.81
C GLU A 34 -4.67 -5.78 -4.47
N GLY A 35 -5.55 -6.28 -3.58
CA GLY A 35 -5.11 -6.88 -2.33
C GLY A 35 -4.23 -8.11 -2.53
N ALA A 36 -4.54 -8.94 -3.53
CA ALA A 36 -3.70 -10.07 -3.91
C ALA A 36 -2.33 -9.61 -4.47
N PHE A 37 -2.30 -8.51 -5.21
CA PHE A 37 -1.07 -7.87 -5.66
C PHE A 37 -0.23 -7.35 -4.49
N LEU A 38 -0.82 -6.57 -3.57
CA LEU A 38 -0.13 -6.04 -2.39
C LEU A 38 0.45 -7.16 -1.52
N HIS A 39 -0.31 -8.23 -1.29
CA HIS A 39 0.18 -9.42 -0.57
C HIS A 39 1.42 -10.03 -1.26
N ARG A 40 1.36 -10.26 -2.58
CA ARG A 40 2.49 -10.82 -3.33
C ARG A 40 3.70 -9.90 -3.32
N LEU A 41 3.47 -8.59 -3.51
CA LEU A 41 4.52 -7.59 -3.50
C LEU A 41 5.22 -7.55 -2.14
N ALA A 42 4.46 -7.46 -1.04
CA ALA A 42 5.01 -7.46 0.31
C ALA A 42 5.83 -8.73 0.61
N ARG A 43 5.38 -9.89 0.09
CA ARG A 43 6.10 -11.16 0.24
C ARG A 43 7.39 -11.24 -0.58
N ALA A 44 7.39 -10.71 -1.81
CA ALA A 44 8.41 -10.98 -2.83
C ALA A 44 9.33 -9.79 -3.13
N ALA A 45 8.97 -8.56 -2.76
CA ALA A 45 9.81 -7.38 -3.01
C ALA A 45 11.21 -7.60 -2.45
N PRO A 46 12.27 -7.26 -3.21
CA PRO A 46 13.64 -7.38 -2.75
C PRO A 46 13.90 -6.46 -1.56
N GLY A 47 15.07 -6.64 -0.95
CA GLY A 47 15.52 -5.80 0.17
C GLY A 47 14.97 -6.24 1.52
N ARG A 48 15.41 -5.55 2.56
CA ARG A 48 15.07 -5.81 3.97
C ARG A 48 14.34 -4.65 4.63
N GLY A 49 14.13 -3.57 3.90
CA GLY A 49 13.43 -2.38 4.37
C GLY A 49 11.98 -2.66 4.81
N THR A 50 11.43 -1.71 5.52
CA THR A 50 10.07 -1.74 6.03
C THR A 50 9.05 -1.59 4.88
N VAL A 51 7.88 -2.16 5.02
CA VAL A 51 6.71 -1.79 4.21
C VAL A 51 5.98 -0.65 4.91
N VAL A 52 5.81 0.46 4.22
CA VAL A 52 5.11 1.64 4.72
C VAL A 52 3.77 1.77 4.00
N GLU A 53 2.70 1.94 4.76
CA GLU A 53 1.36 2.22 4.26
C GLU A 53 0.91 3.59 4.77
N ILE A 54 0.41 4.43 3.87
CA ILE A 54 -0.15 5.76 4.15
C ILE A 54 -1.64 5.70 3.81
N GLY A 55 -2.49 5.86 4.83
CA GLY A 55 -3.93 5.65 4.73
C GLY A 55 -4.31 4.20 5.02
N SER A 56 -4.55 3.87 6.28
CA SER A 56 -4.83 2.49 6.71
C SER A 56 -6.32 2.22 6.96
N PHE A 57 -7.10 3.25 7.28
CA PHE A 57 -8.54 3.18 7.57
C PHE A 57 -8.89 2.01 8.51
N HIS A 58 -9.70 1.03 8.07
CA HIS A 58 -10.05 -0.16 8.85
C HIS A 58 -9.07 -1.34 8.66
N GLY A 59 -8.03 -1.18 7.83
CA GLY A 59 -6.92 -2.11 7.68
C GLY A 59 -7.07 -3.18 6.61
N ARG A 60 -7.96 -3.02 5.61
CA ARG A 60 -8.10 -4.03 4.55
C ARG A 60 -6.80 -4.20 3.75
N SER A 61 -6.17 -3.12 3.32
CA SER A 61 -4.87 -3.10 2.64
C SER A 61 -3.74 -3.48 3.59
N THR A 62 -3.78 -2.97 4.83
CA THR A 62 -2.84 -3.34 5.91
C THR A 62 -2.76 -4.85 6.10
N LEU A 63 -3.91 -5.54 6.17
CA LEU A 63 -3.97 -7.00 6.31
C LEU A 63 -3.37 -7.71 5.09
N CYS A 64 -3.58 -7.21 3.88
CA CYS A 64 -2.99 -7.77 2.68
C CYS A 64 -1.46 -7.66 2.72
N LEU A 65 -0.92 -6.49 3.04
CA LEU A 65 0.52 -6.24 3.20
C LEU A 65 1.09 -7.08 4.34
N ALA A 66 0.48 -7.01 5.53
CA ALA A 66 0.92 -7.73 6.72
C ALA A 66 0.93 -9.24 6.52
N SER A 67 -0.07 -9.81 5.84
CA SER A 67 -0.08 -11.24 5.52
C SER A 67 1.05 -11.64 4.56
N GLY A 68 1.45 -10.73 3.66
CA GLY A 68 2.63 -10.92 2.81
C GLY A 68 3.92 -10.97 3.62
N ILE A 69 4.10 -10.03 4.55
CA ILE A 69 5.23 -9.96 5.47
C ILE A 69 5.28 -11.18 6.39
N HIS A 70 4.17 -11.53 7.02
CA HIS A 70 4.07 -12.72 7.88
C HIS A 70 4.50 -14.00 7.13
N ARG A 71 4.10 -14.13 5.86
CA ARG A 71 4.49 -15.26 4.99
C ARG A 71 5.94 -15.21 4.53
N ARG A 72 6.53 -14.04 4.47
CA ARG A 72 7.96 -13.86 4.20
C ARG A 72 8.80 -14.33 5.39
N GLY A 73 8.30 -14.18 6.61
CA GLY A 73 8.99 -14.54 7.85
C GLY A 73 9.95 -13.48 8.38
N GLU A 74 10.04 -12.34 7.71
CA GLU A 74 10.90 -11.19 8.13
C GLU A 74 10.31 -9.85 7.70
N GLY A 75 10.61 -8.81 8.48
CA GLY A 75 10.18 -7.43 8.23
C GLY A 75 8.90 -7.07 8.97
N ARG A 76 8.43 -5.85 8.75
CA ARG A 76 7.22 -5.29 9.37
C ARG A 76 6.50 -4.35 8.40
N VAL A 77 5.25 -4.03 8.73
CA VAL A 77 4.47 -2.95 8.12
C VAL A 77 4.39 -1.80 9.12
N ILE A 78 4.61 -0.57 8.68
CA ILE A 78 4.22 0.65 9.40
C ILE A 78 2.95 1.16 8.74
N ALA A 79 1.84 1.13 9.47
CA ALA A 79 0.54 1.59 9.03
C ALA A 79 0.27 2.99 9.61
N ILE A 80 0.22 4.00 8.72
CA ILE A 80 0.17 5.42 9.09
C ILE A 80 -1.18 6.00 8.67
N ASP A 81 -1.93 6.53 9.63
CA ASP A 81 -3.20 7.20 9.35
C ASP A 81 -3.59 8.13 10.52
N PRO A 82 -3.65 9.46 10.32
CA PRO A 82 -4.04 10.38 11.39
C PRO A 82 -5.48 10.18 11.87
N GLN A 83 -6.37 9.63 11.03
CA GLN A 83 -7.77 9.35 11.37
C GLN A 83 -7.94 8.20 12.38
N LEU A 84 -6.90 7.41 12.63
CA LEU A 84 -6.93 6.35 13.64
C LEU A 84 -7.21 6.89 15.05
N LYS A 85 -6.93 8.17 15.31
CA LYS A 85 -7.29 8.88 16.57
C LYS A 85 -8.80 8.99 16.76
N TYR A 86 -9.60 8.97 15.68
CA TYR A 86 -11.03 9.33 15.69
C TYR A 86 -11.97 8.13 15.48
N GLY A 87 -11.51 6.90 15.73
CA GLY A 87 -12.36 5.72 15.75
C GLY A 87 -11.97 4.59 14.80
N ALA A 88 -11.38 4.86 13.65
CA ALA A 88 -10.90 3.82 12.74
C ALA A 88 -9.79 2.97 13.37
N GLY A 89 -8.98 3.54 14.27
CA GLY A 89 -7.91 2.82 14.97
C GLY A 89 -8.38 1.62 15.79
N GLY A 90 -9.53 1.72 16.43
CA GLY A 90 -10.14 0.60 17.15
C GLY A 90 -10.47 -0.55 16.22
N SER A 91 -10.99 -0.26 15.03
CA SER A 91 -11.31 -1.26 14.00
C SER A 91 -10.05 -1.89 13.40
N LEU A 92 -9.02 -1.09 13.09
CA LEU A 92 -7.73 -1.60 12.59
C LEU A 92 -7.10 -2.57 13.60
N ALA A 93 -6.97 -2.15 14.86
CA ALA A 93 -6.38 -2.98 15.92
C ALA A 93 -7.18 -4.28 16.16
N ALA A 94 -8.52 -4.20 16.15
CA ALA A 94 -9.38 -5.37 16.27
C ALA A 94 -9.20 -6.33 15.08
N ASN A 95 -9.11 -5.81 13.86
CA ASN A 95 -8.90 -6.62 12.67
C ASN A 95 -7.51 -7.28 12.66
N LEU A 96 -6.47 -6.56 13.06
CA LEU A 96 -5.12 -7.13 13.18
C LEU A 96 -5.12 -8.32 14.16
N ARG A 97 -5.70 -8.16 15.36
CA ARG A 97 -5.85 -9.25 16.34
C ARG A 97 -6.68 -10.42 15.79
N ARG A 98 -7.83 -10.12 15.19
CA ARG A 98 -8.72 -11.15 14.61
C ARG A 98 -8.02 -12.06 13.61
N PHE A 99 -7.07 -11.50 12.85
CA PHE A 99 -6.34 -12.25 11.82
C PHE A 99 -4.92 -12.67 12.25
N GLY A 100 -4.52 -12.39 13.51
CA GLY A 100 -3.22 -12.79 14.07
C GLY A 100 -2.04 -12.10 13.39
N LEU A 101 -2.18 -10.82 13.04
CA LEU A 101 -1.17 -10.05 12.29
C LEU A 101 -0.64 -8.83 13.08
N GLU A 102 -1.07 -8.64 14.34
CA GLU A 102 -0.62 -7.54 15.19
C GLU A 102 0.90 -7.54 15.43
N GLY A 103 1.52 -8.71 15.48
CA GLY A 103 2.96 -8.85 15.72
C GLY A 103 3.86 -8.37 14.58
N VAL A 104 3.30 -8.10 13.40
CA VAL A 104 4.05 -7.65 12.21
C VAL A 104 3.66 -6.24 11.74
N VAL A 105 2.74 -5.56 12.45
CA VAL A 105 2.25 -4.22 12.10
C VAL A 105 2.51 -3.24 13.24
N GLU A 106 3.20 -2.17 12.94
CA GLU A 106 3.34 -0.99 13.79
C GLU A 106 2.33 0.07 13.32
N VAL A 107 1.46 0.53 14.23
CA VAL A 107 0.40 1.50 13.91
C VAL A 107 0.82 2.90 14.37
N ARG A 108 0.75 3.87 13.48
CA ARG A 108 1.07 5.28 13.71
C ARG A 108 -0.15 6.17 13.45
N ALA A 109 -0.73 6.75 14.49
CA ALA A 109 -1.84 7.69 14.38
C ALA A 109 -1.32 9.14 14.19
N GLU A 110 -0.53 9.34 13.12
CA GLU A 110 0.20 10.55 12.79
C GLU A 110 0.07 10.85 11.29
N THR A 111 0.50 12.04 10.84
CA THR A 111 0.62 12.32 9.41
C THR A 111 1.84 11.61 8.84
N SER A 112 1.75 11.20 7.57
CA SER A 112 2.83 10.47 6.90
C SER A 112 4.13 11.28 6.86
N VAL A 113 4.03 12.58 6.60
CA VAL A 113 5.17 13.51 6.58
C VAL A 113 5.84 13.62 7.96
N ALA A 114 5.07 13.61 9.05
CA ALA A 114 5.64 13.66 10.41
C ALA A 114 6.41 12.37 10.71
N VAL A 115 5.86 11.20 10.34
CA VAL A 115 6.53 9.91 10.52
C VAL A 115 7.79 9.84 9.67
N ALA A 116 7.74 10.30 8.40
CA ALA A 116 8.90 10.28 7.49
C ALA A 116 10.08 11.07 8.03
N ARG A 117 9.84 12.24 8.66
CA ARG A 117 10.90 13.07 9.27
C ARG A 117 11.68 12.36 10.39
N GLY A 118 11.03 11.45 11.10
CA GLY A 118 11.65 10.68 12.19
C GLY A 118 12.08 9.27 11.77
N PHE A 119 11.91 8.91 10.51
CA PHE A 119 12.24 7.58 10.01
C PHE A 119 13.70 7.50 9.57
N ASP A 120 14.50 6.75 10.30
CA ASP A 120 15.94 6.54 10.07
C ASP A 120 16.26 5.26 9.28
N GLY A 121 15.22 4.50 8.90
CA GLY A 121 15.32 3.24 8.19
C GLY A 121 15.26 3.36 6.66
N LYS A 122 15.14 2.20 6.01
CA LYS A 122 14.81 2.07 4.59
C LYS A 122 13.45 1.40 4.41
N ALA A 123 12.74 1.81 3.36
CA ALA A 123 11.49 1.23 2.94
C ALA A 123 11.70 0.43 1.64
N ARG A 124 11.21 -0.80 1.57
CA ARG A 124 11.18 -1.57 0.33
C ARG A 124 9.87 -1.40 -0.44
N ILE A 125 8.81 -0.97 0.23
CA ILE A 125 7.52 -0.60 -0.36
C ILE A 125 7.01 0.63 0.39
N VAL A 126 6.55 1.62 -0.36
CA VAL A 126 5.72 2.71 0.13
C VAL A 126 4.41 2.66 -0.64
N PHE A 127 3.32 2.32 0.05
CA PHE A 127 1.96 2.29 -0.47
C PHE A 127 1.21 3.55 -0.02
N VAL A 128 0.75 4.35 -0.98
CA VAL A 128 0.08 5.64 -0.74
C VAL A 128 -1.39 5.50 -1.12
N ASP A 129 -2.26 5.57 -0.11
CA ASP A 129 -3.72 5.46 -0.20
C ASP A 129 -4.40 6.39 0.85
N GLY A 130 -3.81 7.56 1.08
CA GLY A 130 -4.27 8.54 2.05
C GLY A 130 -5.23 9.56 1.46
N ASP A 131 -4.93 10.85 1.65
CA ASP A 131 -5.69 11.95 1.05
C ASP A 131 -5.44 12.01 -0.46
N HIS A 132 -6.50 12.14 -1.25
CA HIS A 132 -6.45 12.15 -2.71
C HIS A 132 -6.26 13.55 -3.32
N ALA A 133 -6.11 14.61 -2.49
CA ALA A 133 -5.74 15.92 -2.97
C ALA A 133 -4.33 15.87 -3.60
N ASP A 134 -4.13 16.56 -4.75
CA ASP A 134 -2.85 16.52 -5.48
C ASP A 134 -1.67 16.94 -4.60
N GLU A 135 -1.86 17.97 -3.78
CA GLU A 135 -0.86 18.47 -2.85
C GLU A 135 -0.48 17.45 -1.77
N ALA A 136 -1.47 16.75 -1.20
CA ALA A 136 -1.26 15.75 -0.16
C ALA A 136 -0.50 14.53 -0.71
N VAL A 137 -0.93 13.97 -1.86
CA VAL A 137 -0.27 12.83 -2.49
C VAL A 137 1.18 13.16 -2.86
N ARG A 138 1.44 14.38 -3.37
CA ARG A 138 2.80 14.83 -3.69
C ARG A 138 3.66 14.99 -2.44
N ALA A 139 3.10 15.53 -1.36
CA ALA A 139 3.81 15.67 -0.09
C ALA A 139 4.20 14.30 0.48
N ASP A 140 3.29 13.33 0.45
CA ASP A 140 3.54 11.96 0.89
C ASP A 140 4.67 11.32 0.08
N VAL A 141 4.58 11.37 -1.25
CA VAL A 141 5.62 10.81 -2.12
C VAL A 141 6.96 11.52 -1.92
N ALA A 142 6.98 12.86 -1.87
CA ALA A 142 8.22 13.62 -1.65
C ALA A 142 8.88 13.29 -0.31
N ALA A 143 8.08 13.07 0.75
CA ALA A 143 8.60 12.70 2.06
C ALA A 143 9.17 11.28 2.10
N TRP A 144 8.58 10.33 1.38
CA TRP A 144 8.95 8.92 1.50
C TRP A 144 9.87 8.39 0.40
N LEU A 145 9.91 9.04 -0.78
CA LEU A 145 10.78 8.61 -1.89
C LEU A 145 12.27 8.49 -1.49
N PRO A 146 12.86 9.41 -0.68
CA PRO A 146 14.26 9.29 -0.25
C PRO A 146 14.53 8.08 0.67
N HIS A 147 13.51 7.53 1.28
CA HIS A 147 13.61 6.35 2.15
C HIS A 147 13.49 5.03 1.39
N LEU A 148 13.02 5.03 0.14
CA LEU A 148 12.95 3.82 -0.67
C LEU A 148 14.36 3.30 -0.97
N GLU A 149 14.54 1.99 -0.77
CA GLU A 149 15.79 1.32 -1.12
C GLU A 149 15.85 0.99 -2.63
N PRO A 150 17.04 0.84 -3.22
CA PRO A 150 17.19 0.39 -4.59
C PRO A 150 16.43 -0.92 -4.83
N GLY A 151 15.68 -0.98 -5.92
CA GLY A 151 14.81 -2.11 -6.25
C GLY A 151 13.48 -2.15 -5.48
N GLY A 152 13.26 -1.21 -4.55
CA GLY A 152 11.99 -1.03 -3.82
C GLY A 152 10.87 -0.47 -4.69
N PHE A 153 9.67 -0.35 -4.13
CA PHE A 153 8.48 0.02 -4.87
C PHE A 153 7.75 1.20 -4.24
N LEU A 154 7.45 2.21 -5.06
CA LEU A 154 6.40 3.20 -4.82
C LEU A 154 5.10 2.66 -5.44
N VAL A 155 4.03 2.63 -4.66
CA VAL A 155 2.72 2.11 -5.08
C VAL A 155 1.66 3.16 -4.75
N LEU A 156 0.92 3.63 -5.74
CA LEU A 156 -0.13 4.64 -5.61
C LEU A 156 -1.48 3.97 -5.86
N HIS A 157 -2.41 4.07 -4.91
CA HIS A 157 -3.81 3.68 -5.10
C HIS A 157 -4.59 4.79 -5.83
N ASP A 158 -5.71 4.45 -6.42
CA ASP A 158 -6.58 5.38 -7.16
C ASP A 158 -5.86 6.19 -8.25
N ALA A 159 -4.79 5.64 -8.80
CA ALA A 159 -3.85 6.31 -9.69
C ALA A 159 -4.07 6.02 -11.18
N THR A 160 -5.16 5.33 -11.55
CA THR A 160 -5.50 5.01 -12.94
C THR A 160 -6.83 5.63 -13.36
N SER A 161 -7.21 5.47 -14.63
CA SER A 161 -8.51 5.93 -15.16
C SER A 161 -9.72 5.21 -14.58
N LEU A 162 -9.51 4.14 -13.80
CA LEU A 162 -10.58 3.42 -13.10
C LEU A 162 -11.03 4.15 -11.83
N SER A 163 -10.26 5.13 -11.36
CA SER A 163 -10.57 5.96 -10.21
C SER A 163 -11.08 7.35 -10.63
N GLY A 164 -11.96 7.94 -9.81
CA GLY A 164 -12.44 9.30 -9.95
C GLY A 164 -11.50 10.38 -9.42
N PHE A 165 -10.39 10.01 -8.76
CA PHE A 165 -9.51 10.96 -8.09
C PHE A 165 -8.41 11.50 -9.01
N PRO A 166 -8.35 12.84 -9.27
CA PRO A 166 -7.39 13.41 -10.21
C PRO A 166 -5.96 13.48 -9.66
N GLY A 167 -5.77 13.68 -8.34
CA GLY A 167 -4.46 13.88 -7.74
C GLY A 167 -3.52 12.68 -7.91
N PRO A 168 -3.85 11.48 -7.40
CA PRO A 168 -3.01 10.29 -7.57
C PRO A 168 -2.75 9.96 -9.04
N ARG A 169 -3.76 10.13 -9.91
CA ARG A 169 -3.64 9.88 -11.36
C ARG A 169 -2.70 10.85 -12.05
N ALA A 170 -2.76 12.14 -11.70
CA ALA A 170 -1.87 13.16 -12.27
C ALA A 170 -0.42 12.89 -11.87
N LEU A 171 -0.17 12.56 -10.60
CA LEU A 171 1.16 12.20 -10.12
C LEU A 171 1.68 10.93 -10.79
N ALA A 172 0.89 9.87 -10.87
CA ALA A 172 1.29 8.63 -11.53
C ALA A 172 1.65 8.87 -13.00
N SER A 173 0.86 9.68 -13.72
CA SER A 173 1.15 10.06 -15.11
C SER A 173 2.44 10.86 -15.23
N ALA A 174 2.74 11.72 -14.26
CA ALA A 174 4.01 12.47 -14.23
C ALA A 174 5.20 11.53 -14.01
N LEU A 175 5.14 10.66 -13.02
CA LEU A 175 6.18 9.68 -12.71
C LEU A 175 6.40 8.68 -13.85
N GLN A 176 5.34 8.26 -14.53
CA GLN A 176 5.47 7.36 -15.68
C GLN A 176 6.36 7.93 -16.79
N ARG A 177 6.37 9.26 -16.99
CA ARG A 177 7.22 9.92 -17.98
C ARG A 177 8.70 9.96 -17.60
N THR A 178 9.07 9.73 -16.34
CA THR A 178 10.46 9.72 -15.86
C THR A 178 11.08 8.31 -15.87
N VAL A 179 10.27 7.27 -15.98
CA VAL A 179 10.75 5.87 -15.96
C VAL A 179 11.85 5.66 -17.00
N GLY A 180 13.00 5.18 -16.55
CA GLY A 180 14.17 4.90 -17.37
C GLY A 180 14.90 6.15 -17.91
N ARG A 181 14.58 7.35 -17.41
CA ARG A 181 15.12 8.62 -17.94
C ARG A 181 15.97 9.39 -16.93
N ASP A 182 15.48 9.56 -15.70
CA ASP A 182 16.14 10.38 -14.67
C ASP A 182 16.86 9.55 -13.59
N GLY A 183 16.90 8.23 -13.76
CA GLY A 183 17.55 7.33 -12.82
C GLY A 183 16.73 7.04 -11.56
N THR A 184 15.54 7.61 -11.41
CA THR A 184 14.69 7.36 -10.22
C THR A 184 13.97 6.03 -10.31
N PHE A 185 13.30 5.76 -11.42
CA PHE A 185 12.54 4.53 -11.61
C PHE A 185 13.01 3.74 -12.85
N GLN A 186 13.18 2.42 -12.69
CA GLN A 186 13.57 1.52 -13.78
C GLN A 186 12.41 0.80 -14.45
N ALA A 187 11.28 0.69 -13.77
CA ALA A 187 10.07 0.03 -14.27
C ALA A 187 8.82 0.59 -13.61
N ALA A 188 7.70 0.48 -14.30
CA ALA A 188 6.38 0.83 -13.80
C ALA A 188 5.30 -0.07 -14.42
N GLY A 189 4.10 -0.08 -13.81
CA GLY A 189 2.93 -0.77 -14.34
C GLY A 189 1.68 -0.45 -13.55
N THR A 190 0.57 -1.07 -13.93
CA THR A 190 -0.73 -0.88 -13.27
C THR A 190 -1.43 -2.20 -13.00
N ILE A 191 -2.29 -2.20 -11.98
CA ILE A 191 -3.23 -3.28 -11.70
C ILE A 191 -4.48 -2.68 -11.02
N GLY A 192 -5.65 -2.81 -11.65
CA GLY A 192 -6.85 -2.13 -11.16
C GLY A 192 -6.67 -0.62 -11.13
N SER A 193 -6.94 -0.01 -9.99
CA SER A 193 -6.69 1.42 -9.75
C SER A 193 -5.26 1.74 -9.30
N ILE A 194 -4.43 0.73 -9.02
CA ILE A 194 -3.05 0.89 -8.58
C ILE A 194 -2.11 1.20 -9.75
N ALA A 195 -1.24 2.19 -9.57
CA ALA A 195 0.00 2.37 -10.34
C ALA A 195 1.20 2.08 -9.44
N TRP A 196 2.19 1.35 -9.94
CA TRP A 196 3.41 1.03 -9.21
C TRP A 196 4.67 1.38 -10.00
N PHE A 197 5.72 1.76 -9.28
CA PHE A 197 7.01 2.20 -9.81
C PHE A 197 8.11 1.50 -9.04
N ARG A 198 9.09 0.91 -9.74
CA ARG A 198 10.25 0.27 -9.13
C ARG A 198 11.43 1.22 -9.16
N VAL A 199 12.01 1.50 -8.00
CA VAL A 199 13.22 2.35 -7.86
C VAL A 199 14.42 1.67 -8.52
N GLN A 200 15.29 2.46 -9.13
CA GLN A 200 16.53 1.98 -9.75
C GLN A 200 17.55 1.51 -8.72
#